data_e7016345433e26419cba4ffd69d2ec41
#
_entry.id   e7016345433e26419cba4ffd69d2ec41
#
_cell.length_a   1.000
_cell.length_b   1.000
_cell.length_c   1.000
_cell.angle_alpha   90.00
_cell.angle_beta   90.00
_cell.angle_gamma   90.00
#
_symmetry.space_group_name_H-M   'P 1'
#
loop_
_entity.id
_entity.type
_entity.pdbx_description
1 polymer ?
#
loop_
_entity_poly.entity_id
_entity_poly.type
_entity_poly.pdbx_seq_one_letter_code
_entity_poly.pdbx_strand_id
1 'polypeptide(L)'
;KKIPTNGTIMFVHCTSFSDDRQVMQYIGDKMESLGYHSLYGAADHLDFKNQESYSLLSGYEGKIDGIVRFTPIEWIKDMHPKTWSGYFDTITPSCNHPISIFAQTKRFPFVWDTLEKNGIQLDTWRKLLPKTTEVHERKQLNDFIYKPAMGRVGEKISIEDACMEGEYQAILKDVKKHPKNYIAQEKFISKPL
;
A
#
# COMPACT_ATOMS: atom_id res chain seq x y z
N LYS A 1 -19.40 10.01 7.03
CA LYS A 1 -20.09 11.13 6.35
C LYS A 1 -20.50 10.68 4.95
N LYS A 2 -21.65 11.16 4.45
CA LYS A 2 -22.03 10.99 3.04
C LYS A 2 -21.43 12.15 2.25
N ILE A 3 -20.94 11.86 1.04
CA ILE A 3 -20.55 12.89 0.08
C ILE A 3 -21.82 13.59 -0.42
N PRO A 4 -21.89 14.93 -0.42
CA PRO A 4 -23.08 15.65 -0.90
C PRO A 4 -23.32 15.39 -2.39
N THR A 5 -24.56 15.52 -2.84
CA THR A 5 -24.88 15.52 -4.27
C THR A 5 -24.12 16.66 -4.96
N ASN A 6 -23.55 16.41 -6.13
CA ASN A 6 -22.62 17.31 -6.84
C ASN A 6 -21.31 17.61 -6.09
N GLY A 7 -20.97 16.79 -5.06
CA GLY A 7 -19.71 16.92 -4.35
C GLY A 7 -18.50 16.58 -5.22
N THR A 8 -17.37 17.17 -4.88
CA THR A 8 -16.10 16.97 -5.59
C THR A 8 -15.30 15.83 -4.96
N ILE A 9 -14.91 14.86 -5.78
CA ILE A 9 -14.10 13.70 -5.37
C ILE A 9 -12.74 13.79 -6.03
N MET A 10 -11.68 13.72 -5.22
CA MET A 10 -10.30 13.67 -5.70
C MET A 10 -9.80 12.24 -5.79
N PHE A 11 -9.45 11.83 -7.00
CA PHE A 11 -8.82 10.54 -7.31
C PHE A 11 -7.30 10.71 -7.28
N VAL A 12 -6.70 10.21 -6.20
CA VAL A 12 -5.26 10.36 -5.92
C VAL A 12 -4.51 9.15 -6.43
N HIS A 13 -3.68 9.33 -7.43
CA HIS A 13 -2.89 8.25 -8.04
C HIS A 13 -1.45 8.70 -8.30
N CYS A 14 -0.56 7.76 -8.61
CA CYS A 14 0.77 8.07 -9.08
C CYS A 14 0.67 8.50 -10.55
N THR A 15 0.92 9.76 -10.84
CA THR A 15 0.73 10.35 -12.18
C THR A 15 1.70 9.81 -13.23
N SER A 16 2.79 9.17 -12.80
CA SER A 16 3.76 8.52 -13.70
C SER A 16 3.29 7.17 -14.24
N PHE A 17 2.23 6.57 -13.65
CA PHE A 17 1.70 5.27 -14.06
C PHE A 17 0.39 5.44 -14.85
N SER A 18 0.44 5.14 -16.15
CA SER A 18 -0.72 5.26 -17.04
C SER A 18 -1.85 4.32 -16.66
N ASP A 19 -1.53 3.11 -16.22
CA ASP A 19 -2.51 2.08 -15.84
C ASP A 19 -3.30 2.51 -14.61
N ASP A 20 -2.63 3.05 -13.60
CA ASP A 20 -3.25 3.61 -12.40
C ASP A 20 -4.22 4.74 -12.78
N ARG A 21 -3.79 5.61 -13.69
CA ARG A 21 -4.61 6.73 -14.19
C ARG A 21 -5.86 6.23 -14.91
N GLN A 22 -5.73 5.23 -15.77
CA GLN A 22 -6.87 4.66 -16.51
C GLN A 22 -7.91 4.07 -15.56
N VAL A 23 -7.48 3.34 -14.54
CA VAL A 23 -8.38 2.78 -13.52
C VAL A 23 -9.12 3.91 -12.78
N MET A 24 -8.40 4.95 -12.39
CA MET A 24 -9.00 6.08 -11.67
C MET A 24 -9.97 6.86 -12.56
N GLN A 25 -9.65 7.09 -13.82
CA GLN A 25 -10.55 7.71 -14.78
C GLN A 25 -11.82 6.90 -14.99
N TYR A 26 -11.71 5.59 -15.19
CA TYR A 26 -12.88 4.72 -15.33
C TYR A 26 -13.83 4.81 -14.11
N ILE A 27 -13.28 4.82 -12.90
CA ILE A 27 -14.09 4.98 -11.69
C ILE A 27 -14.69 6.38 -11.62
N GLY A 28 -13.89 7.40 -11.93
CA GLY A 28 -14.34 8.79 -11.93
C GLY A 28 -15.48 9.06 -12.92
N ASP A 29 -15.41 8.53 -14.15
CA ASP A 29 -16.47 8.62 -15.15
C ASP A 29 -17.79 8.02 -14.62
N LYS A 30 -17.70 6.92 -13.85
CA LYS A 30 -18.88 6.35 -13.18
C LYS A 30 -19.43 7.27 -12.09
N MET A 31 -18.56 7.93 -11.33
CA MET A 31 -18.99 8.90 -10.31
C MET A 31 -19.62 10.14 -10.95
N GLU A 32 -19.08 10.62 -12.09
CA GLU A 32 -19.66 11.73 -12.85
C GLU A 32 -21.05 11.38 -13.40
N SER A 33 -21.24 10.16 -13.88
CA SER A 33 -22.57 9.69 -14.30
C SER A 33 -23.60 9.64 -13.17
N LEU A 34 -23.13 9.66 -11.91
CA LEU A 34 -23.95 9.73 -10.70
C LEU A 34 -24.09 11.18 -10.15
N GLY A 35 -23.56 12.18 -10.88
CA GLY A 35 -23.68 13.60 -10.53
C GLY A 35 -22.59 14.11 -9.59
N TYR A 36 -21.46 13.43 -9.44
CA TYR A 36 -20.30 13.96 -8.72
C TYR A 36 -19.30 14.62 -9.68
N HIS A 37 -18.41 15.45 -9.15
CA HIS A 37 -17.29 16.03 -9.89
C HIS A 37 -16.01 15.26 -9.58
N SER A 38 -15.28 14.84 -10.61
CA SER A 38 -14.05 14.05 -10.46
C SER A 38 -12.82 14.90 -10.77
N LEU A 39 -11.87 14.93 -9.82
CA LEU A 39 -10.54 15.51 -10.00
C LEU A 39 -9.50 14.41 -9.93
N TYR A 40 -8.42 14.54 -10.71
CA TYR A 40 -7.35 13.53 -10.78
C TYR A 40 -6.00 14.16 -10.51
N GLY A 41 -5.24 13.60 -9.60
CA GLY A 41 -3.93 14.17 -9.28
C GLY A 41 -3.06 13.30 -8.39
N ALA A 42 -1.84 13.77 -8.15
CA ALA A 42 -0.90 13.14 -7.25
C ALA A 42 -1.23 13.45 -5.78
N ALA A 43 -0.56 12.74 -4.88
CA ALA A 43 -0.81 12.88 -3.44
C ALA A 43 -0.45 14.28 -2.88
N ASP A 44 0.47 14.99 -3.52
CA ASP A 44 0.89 16.35 -3.18
C ASP A 44 -0.01 17.44 -3.77
N HIS A 45 -0.98 17.06 -4.59
CA HIS A 45 -2.03 18.00 -5.05
C HIS A 45 -3.17 18.16 -4.04
N LEU A 46 -3.03 17.59 -2.84
CA LEU A 46 -3.93 17.80 -1.72
C LEU A 46 -3.26 18.61 -0.61
N ASP A 47 -3.98 19.58 -0.09
CA ASP A 47 -3.68 20.26 1.16
C ASP A 47 -4.73 19.91 2.22
N PHE A 48 -4.33 19.97 3.48
CA PHE A 48 -5.17 19.61 4.62
C PHE A 48 -5.18 20.78 5.62
N LYS A 49 -6.37 21.36 5.83
CA LYS A 49 -6.60 22.47 6.76
C LYS A 49 -7.80 22.18 7.64
N ASN A 50 -7.65 22.35 8.94
CA ASN A 50 -8.74 22.10 9.90
C ASN A 50 -9.39 20.72 9.73
N GLN A 51 -8.58 19.69 9.47
CA GLN A 51 -9.00 18.31 9.18
C GLN A 51 -9.83 18.15 7.88
N GLU A 52 -9.96 19.15 7.06
CA GLU A 52 -10.61 19.08 5.75
C GLU A 52 -9.58 19.06 4.63
N SER A 53 -9.96 18.50 3.49
CA SER A 53 -9.08 18.31 2.34
C SER A 53 -9.40 19.33 1.24
N TYR A 54 -8.36 19.86 0.62
CA TYR A 54 -8.45 20.89 -0.42
C TYR A 54 -7.62 20.49 -1.63
N SER A 55 -8.14 20.71 -2.83
CA SER A 55 -7.40 20.57 -4.07
C SER A 55 -6.48 21.77 -4.30
N LEU A 56 -5.25 21.50 -4.71
CA LEU A 56 -4.25 22.47 -5.16
C LEU A 56 -4.11 22.47 -6.70
N LEU A 57 -4.97 21.73 -7.41
CA LEU A 57 -4.93 21.70 -8.88
C LEU A 57 -5.32 23.06 -9.45
N SER A 58 -4.47 23.60 -10.34
CA SER A 58 -4.72 24.89 -11.00
C SER A 58 -6.04 24.90 -11.74
N GLY A 59 -6.88 25.89 -11.44
CA GLY A 59 -8.24 26.01 -11.97
C GLY A 59 -9.30 25.13 -11.30
N TYR A 60 -8.88 24.33 -10.29
CA TYR A 60 -9.77 23.45 -9.50
C TYR A 60 -9.40 23.51 -8.01
N GLU A 61 -8.88 24.65 -7.58
CA GLU A 61 -8.53 24.89 -6.18
C GLU A 61 -9.78 24.97 -5.33
N GLY A 62 -9.77 24.37 -4.16
CA GLY A 62 -10.86 24.45 -3.21
C GLY A 62 -11.10 23.18 -2.43
N LYS A 63 -12.11 23.24 -1.58
CA LYS A 63 -12.51 22.11 -0.73
C LYS A 63 -12.99 20.94 -1.58
N ILE A 64 -12.59 19.74 -1.19
CA ILE A 64 -13.06 18.47 -1.75
C ILE A 64 -13.90 17.69 -0.72
N ASP A 65 -14.89 16.95 -1.22
CA ASP A 65 -15.88 16.25 -0.39
C ASP A 65 -15.55 14.77 -0.21
N GLY A 66 -14.66 14.22 -1.04
CA GLY A 66 -14.23 12.84 -0.95
C GLY A 66 -12.87 12.59 -1.55
N ILE A 67 -12.16 11.56 -1.05
CA ILE A 67 -10.87 11.13 -1.55
C ILE A 67 -10.96 9.65 -1.94
N VAL A 68 -10.53 9.32 -3.16
CA VAL A 68 -10.23 7.95 -3.57
C VAL A 68 -8.72 7.85 -3.74
N ARG A 69 -8.05 7.23 -2.78
CA ARG A 69 -6.58 7.11 -2.79
C ARG A 69 -6.17 5.77 -3.40
N PHE A 70 -5.48 5.83 -4.53
CA PHE A 70 -4.86 4.69 -5.18
C PHE A 70 -3.33 4.67 -4.98
N THR A 71 -2.71 5.84 -4.77
CA THR A 71 -1.29 5.93 -4.39
C THR A 71 -1.02 5.16 -3.10
N PRO A 72 -0.01 4.28 -3.09
CA PRO A 72 0.39 3.55 -1.90
C PRO A 72 0.75 4.48 -0.73
N ILE A 73 0.22 4.21 0.45
CA ILE A 73 0.45 5.08 1.61
C ILE A 73 1.93 5.06 2.05
N GLU A 74 2.62 3.95 1.85
CA GLU A 74 4.05 3.82 2.14
C GLU A 74 4.93 4.74 1.27
N TRP A 75 4.44 5.17 0.12
CA TRP A 75 5.15 6.14 -0.73
C TRP A 75 4.91 7.58 -0.26
N ILE A 76 3.75 7.84 0.34
CA ILE A 76 3.38 9.16 0.85
C ILE A 76 4.19 9.54 2.10
N LYS A 77 4.69 8.56 2.87
CA LYS A 77 5.48 8.80 4.10
C LYS A 77 6.74 9.64 3.88
N ASP A 78 7.31 9.59 2.67
CA ASP A 78 8.54 10.32 2.33
C ASP A 78 8.26 11.75 1.85
N MET A 79 6.98 12.13 1.78
CA MET A 79 6.52 13.49 1.48
C MET A 79 6.60 14.38 2.74
N HIS A 80 6.27 15.66 2.57
CA HIS A 80 6.24 16.59 3.70
C HIS A 80 5.32 16.07 4.82
N PRO A 81 5.72 16.14 6.11
CA PRO A 81 4.94 15.60 7.24
C PRO A 81 3.48 16.05 7.29
N LYS A 82 3.18 17.30 6.92
CA LYS A 82 1.79 17.79 6.85
C LYS A 82 0.96 17.08 5.79
N THR A 83 1.56 16.70 4.67
CA THR A 83 0.85 16.02 3.58
C THR A 83 0.46 14.61 4.00
N TRP A 84 1.40 13.81 4.49
CA TRP A 84 1.08 12.43 4.86
C TRP A 84 0.20 12.33 6.12
N SER A 85 0.40 13.19 7.14
CA SER A 85 -0.46 13.19 8.33
C SER A 85 -1.90 13.57 8.01
N GLY A 86 -2.11 14.50 7.07
CA GLY A 86 -3.43 14.90 6.63
C GLY A 86 -4.27 13.74 6.09
N TYR A 87 -3.66 12.76 5.44
CA TYR A 87 -4.37 11.55 5.00
C TYR A 87 -4.91 10.69 6.15
N PHE A 88 -4.29 10.74 7.33
CA PHE A 88 -4.75 10.03 8.53
C PHE A 88 -5.76 10.84 9.34
N ASP A 89 -5.59 12.16 9.40
CA ASP A 89 -6.31 13.03 10.32
C ASP A 89 -7.56 13.68 9.69
N THR A 90 -7.71 13.61 8.36
CA THR A 90 -8.82 14.26 7.68
C THR A 90 -10.16 13.64 8.04
N ILE A 91 -11.17 14.51 8.22
CA ILE A 91 -12.57 14.12 8.33
C ILE A 91 -13.27 14.00 6.97
N THR A 92 -12.60 14.35 5.89
CA THR A 92 -13.09 14.15 4.53
C THR A 92 -13.21 12.65 4.27
N PRO A 93 -14.36 12.13 3.82
CA PRO A 93 -14.54 10.72 3.49
C PRO A 93 -13.46 10.22 2.55
N SER A 94 -12.83 9.10 2.90
CA SER A 94 -11.72 8.54 2.12
C SER A 94 -11.95 7.06 1.83
N CYS A 95 -11.84 6.67 0.57
CA CYS A 95 -11.70 5.29 0.14
C CYS A 95 -10.22 4.91 0.15
N ASN A 96 -9.91 3.68 0.59
CA ASN A 96 -8.56 3.22 0.90
C ASN A 96 -7.90 4.06 2.01
N HIS A 97 -8.60 4.14 3.14
CA HIS A 97 -8.08 4.80 4.33
C HIS A 97 -6.66 4.29 4.66
N PRO A 98 -5.74 5.16 5.13
CA PRO A 98 -4.35 4.77 5.43
C PRO A 98 -4.18 3.55 6.34
N ILE A 99 -5.16 3.25 7.20
CA ILE A 99 -5.15 2.04 8.05
C ILE A 99 -5.01 0.74 7.23
N SER A 100 -5.38 0.75 5.93
CA SER A 100 -5.22 -0.39 5.04
C SER A 100 -3.76 -0.87 4.90
N ILE A 101 -2.78 -0.06 5.31
CA ILE A 101 -1.35 -0.44 5.35
C ILE A 101 -1.12 -1.71 6.19
N PHE A 102 -1.93 -1.93 7.25
CA PHE A 102 -1.81 -3.13 8.07
C PHE A 102 -2.19 -4.40 7.32
N ALA A 103 -3.14 -4.33 6.38
CA ALA A 103 -3.50 -5.45 5.52
C ALA A 103 -2.55 -5.58 4.30
N GLN A 104 -1.90 -4.51 3.91
CA GLN A 104 -1.02 -4.46 2.75
C GLN A 104 0.39 -4.97 3.03
N THR A 105 0.86 -4.80 4.27
CA THR A 105 2.21 -5.24 4.64
C THR A 105 2.32 -6.76 4.68
N LYS A 106 3.41 -7.31 4.13
CA LYS A 106 3.75 -8.74 4.24
C LYS A 106 4.10 -9.19 5.67
N ARG A 107 4.12 -8.26 6.62
CA ARG A 107 4.31 -8.53 8.07
C ARG A 107 3.02 -8.92 8.79
N PHE A 108 1.88 -8.85 8.14
CA PHE A 108 0.61 -9.22 8.76
C PHE A 108 0.65 -10.58 9.48
N PRO A 109 1.33 -11.64 8.96
CA PRO A 109 1.47 -12.90 9.67
C PRO A 109 2.16 -12.83 11.05
N PHE A 110 2.93 -11.79 11.33
CA PHE A 110 3.62 -11.65 12.63
C PHE A 110 2.67 -11.40 13.81
N VAL A 111 1.47 -10.91 13.53
CA VAL A 111 0.46 -10.64 14.55
C VAL A 111 -0.62 -11.72 14.66
N TRP A 112 -0.51 -12.80 13.88
CA TRP A 112 -1.53 -13.86 13.85
C TRP A 112 -1.74 -14.53 15.20
N ASP A 113 -0.68 -14.87 15.93
CA ASP A 113 -0.79 -15.48 17.26
C ASP A 113 -1.54 -14.56 18.24
N THR A 114 -1.32 -13.25 18.12
CA THR A 114 -2.04 -12.27 18.93
C THR A 114 -3.50 -12.17 18.54
N LEU A 115 -3.81 -12.22 17.23
CA LEU A 115 -5.19 -12.19 16.75
C LEU A 115 -5.96 -13.43 17.19
N GLU A 116 -5.36 -14.62 17.10
CA GLU A 116 -5.97 -15.88 17.54
C GLU A 116 -6.23 -15.90 19.04
N LYS A 117 -5.32 -15.40 19.86
CA LYS A 117 -5.52 -15.20 21.30
C LYS A 117 -6.70 -14.28 21.61
N ASN A 118 -7.05 -13.38 20.69
CA ASN A 118 -8.20 -12.50 20.78
C ASN A 118 -9.45 -13.02 20.04
N GLY A 119 -9.48 -14.31 19.69
CA GLY A 119 -10.65 -14.99 19.15
C GLY A 119 -10.82 -14.90 17.62
N ILE A 120 -9.83 -14.40 16.89
CA ILE A 120 -9.88 -14.36 15.42
C ILE A 120 -9.45 -15.74 14.89
N GLN A 121 -10.27 -16.36 14.04
CA GLN A 121 -9.96 -17.64 13.41
C GLN A 121 -9.09 -17.45 12.17
N LEU A 122 -7.89 -18.01 12.15
CA LEU A 122 -6.93 -17.89 11.04
C LEU A 122 -6.50 -19.25 10.45
N ASP A 123 -7.22 -20.34 10.76
CA ASP A 123 -6.87 -21.69 10.33
C ASP A 123 -6.65 -21.82 8.83
N THR A 124 -7.53 -21.22 8.02
CA THR A 124 -7.42 -21.24 6.57
C THR A 124 -6.16 -20.52 6.09
N TRP A 125 -5.84 -19.36 6.67
CA TRP A 125 -4.63 -18.62 6.32
C TRP A 125 -3.37 -19.39 6.69
N ARG A 126 -3.33 -19.98 7.87
CA ARG A 126 -2.20 -20.80 8.31
C ARG A 126 -1.98 -22.04 7.44
N LYS A 127 -3.06 -22.62 6.95
CA LYS A 127 -2.99 -23.79 6.06
C LYS A 127 -2.52 -23.44 4.64
N LEU A 128 -2.91 -22.27 4.12
CA LEU A 128 -2.67 -21.89 2.73
C LEU A 128 -1.40 -21.07 2.52
N LEU A 129 -0.94 -20.34 3.52
CA LEU A 129 0.21 -19.45 3.38
C LEU A 129 1.48 -20.08 3.96
N PRO A 130 2.62 -19.94 3.28
CA PRO A 130 3.91 -20.35 3.80
C PRO A 130 4.24 -19.59 5.09
N LYS A 131 4.90 -20.26 6.02
CA LYS A 131 5.33 -19.64 7.28
C LYS A 131 6.20 -18.42 7.01
N THR A 132 5.82 -17.32 7.63
CA THR A 132 6.48 -16.03 7.48
C THR A 132 6.93 -15.51 8.84
N THR A 133 8.18 -15.07 8.94
CA THR A 133 8.82 -14.66 10.20
C THR A 133 9.70 -13.43 9.99
N GLU A 134 10.16 -12.86 11.10
CA GLU A 134 11.16 -11.79 11.06
C GLU A 134 12.52 -12.31 10.62
N VAL A 135 13.30 -11.46 9.95
CA VAL A 135 14.62 -11.84 9.40
C VAL A 135 15.63 -12.16 10.51
N HIS A 136 15.63 -11.39 11.60
CA HIS A 136 16.62 -11.55 12.69
C HIS A 136 16.47 -12.88 13.46
N GLU A 137 15.33 -13.55 13.34
CA GLU A 137 15.10 -14.87 13.94
C GLU A 137 15.81 -16.01 13.17
N ARG A 138 16.45 -15.70 12.04
CA ARG A 138 16.99 -16.69 11.12
C ARG A 138 18.51 -16.70 11.09
N LYS A 139 19.06 -17.89 11.28
CA LYS A 139 20.52 -18.14 11.24
C LYS A 139 21.00 -18.48 9.82
N GLN A 140 20.15 -19.06 8.98
CA GLN A 140 20.51 -19.52 7.62
C GLN A 140 19.73 -18.72 6.57
N LEU A 141 20.45 -17.88 5.84
CA LEU A 141 19.84 -16.99 4.85
C LEU A 141 19.32 -17.74 3.62
N ASN A 142 19.88 -18.89 3.27
CA ASN A 142 19.58 -19.60 2.02
C ASN A 142 18.29 -20.46 2.09
N ASP A 143 17.77 -20.75 3.29
CA ASP A 143 16.59 -21.61 3.46
C ASP A 143 15.26 -20.86 3.28
N PHE A 144 15.34 -19.55 3.10
CA PHE A 144 14.17 -18.67 3.04
C PHE A 144 14.21 -17.79 1.82
N ILE A 145 13.01 -17.38 1.39
CA ILE A 145 12.82 -16.29 0.46
C ILE A 145 12.64 -15.01 1.28
N TYR A 146 13.47 -14.01 0.97
CA TYR A 146 13.34 -12.68 1.57
C TYR A 146 12.55 -11.78 0.64
N LYS A 147 11.58 -11.07 1.20
CA LYS A 147 10.71 -10.14 0.48
C LYS A 147 10.67 -8.81 1.20
N PRO A 148 10.74 -7.67 0.51
CA PRO A 148 10.48 -6.39 1.15
C PRO A 148 9.11 -6.38 1.80
N ALA A 149 9.00 -5.87 3.02
CA ALA A 149 7.75 -5.86 3.78
C ALA A 149 6.63 -5.10 3.05
N MET A 150 7.00 -4.05 2.29
CA MET A 150 6.10 -3.20 1.49
C MET A 150 6.37 -3.29 -0.02
N GLY A 151 7.23 -4.20 -0.47
CA GLY A 151 7.57 -4.37 -1.89
C GLY A 151 6.37 -4.85 -2.72
N ARG A 152 6.40 -4.52 -4.01
CA ARG A 152 5.36 -4.83 -5.00
C ARG A 152 5.99 -5.49 -6.21
N VAL A 153 5.17 -6.14 -7.03
CA VAL A 153 5.50 -6.64 -8.37
C VAL A 153 6.80 -7.46 -8.44
N GLY A 154 7.11 -8.19 -7.37
CA GLY A 154 8.31 -9.05 -7.36
C GLY A 154 9.64 -8.35 -7.07
N GLU A 155 9.66 -7.05 -6.81
CA GLU A 155 10.89 -6.31 -6.54
C GLU A 155 11.67 -6.87 -5.35
N LYS A 156 13.00 -6.99 -5.51
CA LYS A 156 13.96 -7.41 -4.48
C LYS A 156 13.56 -8.68 -3.72
N ILE A 157 13.01 -9.66 -4.42
CA ILE A 157 12.72 -10.99 -3.86
C ILE A 157 13.93 -11.88 -4.07
N SER A 158 14.44 -12.50 -2.99
CA SER A 158 15.62 -13.36 -3.05
C SER A 158 15.27 -14.79 -3.52
N ILE A 159 14.96 -14.95 -4.79
CA ILE A 159 14.84 -16.24 -5.45
C ILE A 159 16.03 -16.37 -6.39
N GLU A 160 17.01 -17.21 -6.03
CA GLU A 160 18.29 -17.32 -6.73
C GLU A 160 18.13 -17.56 -8.22
N ASP A 161 17.30 -18.55 -8.58
CA ASP A 161 17.04 -18.94 -9.97
C ASP A 161 16.22 -17.92 -10.79
N ALA A 162 15.63 -16.91 -10.12
CA ALA A 162 14.83 -15.87 -10.76
C ALA A 162 15.48 -14.48 -10.73
N CYS A 163 16.64 -14.34 -10.07
CA CYS A 163 17.38 -13.10 -10.01
C CYS A 163 18.38 -12.99 -11.18
N MET A 164 18.68 -11.77 -11.60
CA MET A 164 19.80 -11.53 -12.51
C MET A 164 21.15 -11.81 -11.81
N GLU A 165 22.20 -11.98 -12.61
CA GLU A 165 23.54 -12.20 -12.07
C GLU A 165 23.95 -11.09 -11.11
N GLY A 166 24.39 -11.47 -9.91
CA GLY A 166 24.78 -10.53 -8.83
C GLY A 166 23.62 -9.91 -8.05
N GLU A 167 22.38 -9.92 -8.57
CA GLU A 167 21.23 -9.35 -7.89
C GLU A 167 20.89 -10.11 -6.60
N TYR A 168 20.92 -11.43 -6.62
CA TYR A 168 20.65 -12.26 -5.45
C TYR A 168 21.56 -11.91 -4.28
N GLN A 169 22.87 -11.79 -4.53
CA GLN A 169 23.84 -11.42 -3.50
C GLN A 169 23.64 -9.98 -2.99
N ALA A 170 23.27 -9.07 -3.89
CA ALA A 170 22.94 -7.70 -3.51
C ALA A 170 21.71 -7.63 -2.60
N ILE A 171 20.68 -8.42 -2.91
CA ILE A 171 19.49 -8.54 -2.06
C ILE A 171 19.86 -9.10 -0.67
N LEU A 172 20.64 -10.19 -0.62
CA LEU A 172 21.04 -10.77 0.67
C LEU A 172 21.88 -9.81 1.51
N LYS A 173 22.73 -9.00 0.87
CA LYS A 173 23.50 -7.94 1.54
C LYS A 173 22.58 -6.86 2.10
N ASP A 174 21.56 -6.44 1.36
CA ASP A 174 20.57 -5.46 1.78
C ASP A 174 19.72 -5.99 2.95
N VAL A 175 19.28 -7.25 2.87
CA VAL A 175 18.56 -7.96 3.95
C VAL A 175 19.38 -7.96 5.25
N LYS A 176 20.67 -8.27 5.18
CA LYS A 176 21.57 -8.24 6.34
C LYS A 176 21.71 -6.83 6.93
N LYS A 177 21.79 -5.82 6.08
CA LYS A 177 21.96 -4.41 6.49
C LYS A 177 20.67 -3.81 7.04
N HIS A 178 19.53 -4.20 6.47
CA HIS A 178 18.21 -3.62 6.77
C HIS A 178 17.16 -4.69 7.08
N PRO A 179 17.38 -5.60 8.06
CA PRO A 179 16.49 -6.75 8.30
C PRO A 179 15.04 -6.34 8.58
N LYS A 180 14.84 -5.18 9.22
CA LYS A 180 13.51 -4.63 9.48
C LYS A 180 12.71 -4.22 8.24
N ASN A 181 13.34 -4.11 7.07
CA ASN A 181 12.64 -3.80 5.83
C ASN A 181 12.15 -5.05 5.10
N TYR A 182 12.49 -6.23 5.58
CA TYR A 182 12.20 -7.52 4.96
C TYR A 182 11.39 -8.44 5.87
N ILE A 183 10.80 -9.43 5.23
CA ILE A 183 10.27 -10.63 5.88
C ILE A 183 11.05 -11.85 5.38
N ALA A 184 11.09 -12.91 6.18
CA ALA A 184 11.58 -14.22 5.78
C ALA A 184 10.41 -15.18 5.64
N GLN A 185 10.24 -15.78 4.47
CA GLN A 185 9.18 -16.73 4.16
C GLN A 185 9.77 -18.07 3.76
N GLU A 186 9.22 -19.17 4.27
CA GLU A 186 9.63 -20.52 3.87
C GLU A 186 9.49 -20.72 2.37
N LYS A 187 10.50 -21.34 1.75
CA LYS A 187 10.45 -21.71 0.33
C LYS A 187 9.33 -22.72 0.11
N PHE A 188 8.61 -22.57 -0.96
CA PHE A 188 7.64 -23.56 -1.43
C PHE A 188 7.79 -23.77 -2.92
N ILE A 189 7.43 -24.94 -3.38
CA ILE A 189 7.42 -25.29 -4.81
C ILE A 189 5.97 -25.35 -5.23
N SER A 190 5.57 -24.51 -6.19
CA SER A 190 4.26 -24.63 -6.81
C SER A 190 4.26 -25.84 -7.73
N LYS A 191 3.28 -26.73 -7.57
CA LYS A 191 3.07 -27.83 -8.51
C LYS A 191 2.19 -27.32 -9.64
N PRO A 192 2.56 -27.54 -10.90
CA PRO A 192 1.63 -27.28 -12.01
C PRO A 192 0.41 -28.19 -11.83
N LEU A 193 -0.76 -27.64 -12.15
CA LEU A 193 -2.02 -28.39 -12.19
C LEU A 193 -2.01 -29.37 -13.35
#